data_55c49f8a0ff8a4230ddea23c383981bd
#
_entry.id   55c49f8a0ff8a4230ddea23c383981bd
#
_cell.length_a   1.000
_cell.length_b   1.000
_cell.length_c   1.000
_cell.angle_alpha   90.00
_cell.angle_beta   90.00
_cell.angle_gamma   90.00
#
_symmetry.space_group_name_H-M   'P 1'
#
loop_
_entity.id
_entity.type
_entity.pdbx_description
1 polymer ?
#
loop_
_entity_poly.entity_id
_entity_poly.type
_entity_poly.pdbx_seq_one_letter_code
_entity_poly.pdbx_strand_id
1 'polypeptide(L)'
;MSEQVKLQEALAKKAAFGNDIDLEKFDDNNEQHVQSTAELSAAGKERLEHVGIDLERENRSASFIQVDNAPIEAEVKAQLPLELMNTGAAAKKYPELVKKYWWNAVKADTDKYTAKTALEQEQGYFIRVKAGQKIAAPLQACVFIGHEEQLQRVHNIVIVEEGAELNIISGCASDPSVEKGVHIGISEFYVP
;
A
#
# COMPACT_ATOMS: atom_id res chain seq x y z
N MET A 1 -6.67 -5.23 28.54
CA MET A 1 -6.57 -3.96 27.80
C MET A 1 -7.07 -4.21 26.40
N SER A 2 -8.00 -3.43 25.88
CA SER A 2 -8.51 -3.61 24.51
C SER A 2 -7.40 -3.26 23.50
N GLU A 3 -7.49 -3.80 22.28
CA GLU A 3 -6.55 -3.49 21.20
C GLU A 3 -6.51 -1.97 20.90
N GLN A 4 -7.66 -1.34 20.88
CA GLN A 4 -7.77 0.10 20.66
C GLN A 4 -7.03 0.94 21.72
N VAL A 5 -7.04 0.52 22.99
CA VAL A 5 -6.29 1.21 24.06
C VAL A 5 -4.79 1.08 23.82
N LYS A 6 -4.30 -0.11 23.40
CA LYS A 6 -2.89 -0.31 23.09
C LYS A 6 -2.42 0.56 21.90
N LEU A 7 -3.26 0.68 20.86
CA LEU A 7 -2.95 1.54 19.72
C LEU A 7 -2.89 3.01 20.11
N GLN A 8 -3.83 3.49 20.94
CA GLN A 8 -3.80 4.87 21.44
C GLN A 8 -2.56 5.16 22.30
N GLU A 9 -2.17 4.22 23.16
CA GLU A 9 -0.90 4.33 23.91
C GLU A 9 0.33 4.31 22.99
N ALA A 10 0.28 3.53 21.91
CA ALA A 10 1.37 3.43 20.97
C ALA A 10 1.57 4.69 20.11
N LEU A 11 0.54 5.51 19.90
CA LEU A 11 0.67 6.82 19.24
C LEU A 11 1.60 7.77 20.00
N ALA A 12 1.72 7.61 21.32
CA ALA A 12 2.64 8.41 22.14
C ALA A 12 4.08 7.87 22.16
N LYS A 13 4.34 6.70 21.58
CA LYS A 13 5.69 6.13 21.48
C LYS A 13 6.50 6.89 20.43
N LYS A 14 7.81 6.91 20.63
CA LYS A 14 8.75 7.35 19.58
C LYS A 14 8.82 6.31 18.47
N ALA A 15 9.32 6.74 17.31
CA ALA A 15 9.70 5.84 16.24
C ALA A 15 10.62 4.73 16.76
N ALA A 16 10.30 3.46 16.45
CA ALA A 16 11.16 2.34 16.80
C ALA A 16 12.47 2.36 16.03
N PHE A 17 12.44 2.88 14.79
CA PHE A 17 13.60 3.03 13.91
C PHE A 17 13.50 4.36 13.15
N GLY A 18 14.65 4.90 12.80
CA GLY A 18 14.76 6.13 11.99
C GLY A 18 14.38 7.41 12.75
N ASN A 19 13.95 8.41 12.00
CA ASN A 19 13.62 9.72 12.53
C ASN A 19 12.24 9.73 13.21
N ASP A 20 12.13 10.44 14.30
CA ASP A 20 10.88 10.64 15.03
C ASP A 20 10.15 11.89 14.48
N ILE A 21 9.42 11.70 13.39
CA ILE A 21 8.69 12.76 12.68
C ILE A 21 7.44 13.15 13.46
N ASP A 22 7.16 14.44 13.54
CA ASP A 22 5.91 14.98 14.08
C ASP A 22 4.79 14.83 13.02
N LEU A 23 3.93 13.83 13.19
CA LEU A 23 2.89 13.49 12.23
C LEU A 23 1.72 14.49 12.21
N GLU A 24 1.58 15.31 13.27
CA GLU A 24 0.50 16.32 13.33
C GLU A 24 0.72 17.49 12.36
N LYS A 25 1.93 17.59 11.79
CA LYS A 25 2.27 18.60 10.77
C LYS A 25 1.86 18.20 9.36
N PHE A 26 1.30 17.02 9.18
CA PHE A 26 0.93 16.48 7.88
C PHE A 26 -0.56 16.19 7.83
N ASP A 27 -1.15 16.41 6.66
CA ASP A 27 -2.55 16.15 6.40
C ASP A 27 -2.76 14.68 6.06
N ASP A 28 -3.64 14.02 6.79
CA ASP A 28 -4.01 12.63 6.59
C ASP A 28 -5.42 12.43 6.03
N ASN A 29 -6.01 13.48 5.47
CA ASN A 29 -7.32 13.38 4.86
C ASN A 29 -7.32 12.36 3.70
N ASN A 30 -8.49 11.79 3.42
CA ASN A 30 -8.67 10.80 2.38
C ASN A 30 -9.39 11.39 1.15
N GLU A 31 -9.27 12.69 0.92
CA GLU A 31 -9.84 13.30 -0.28
C GLU A 31 -9.14 12.73 -1.52
N GLN A 32 -9.95 12.25 -2.45
CA GLN A 32 -9.46 11.75 -3.72
C GLN A 32 -9.42 12.89 -4.74
N HIS A 33 -8.24 13.43 -4.96
CA HIS A 33 -8.03 14.53 -5.90
C HIS A 33 -7.81 14.08 -7.34
N VAL A 34 -7.34 12.82 -7.52
CA VAL A 34 -7.00 12.20 -8.80
C VAL A 34 -7.80 10.92 -8.97
N GLN A 35 -8.45 10.73 -10.11
CA GLN A 35 -9.28 9.55 -10.39
C GLN A 35 -8.55 8.49 -11.23
N SER A 36 -7.52 8.91 -11.97
CA SER A 36 -6.74 8.03 -12.84
C SER A 36 -5.33 8.57 -13.07
N THR A 37 -4.43 7.70 -13.55
CA THR A 37 -3.08 8.11 -13.95
C THR A 37 -3.07 9.15 -15.07
N ALA A 38 -4.14 9.25 -15.87
CA ALA A 38 -4.25 10.24 -16.94
C ALA A 38 -4.26 11.69 -16.40
N GLU A 39 -4.78 11.90 -15.18
CA GLU A 39 -4.91 13.19 -14.52
C GLU A 39 -3.61 13.64 -13.81
N LEU A 40 -2.64 12.77 -13.66
CA LEU A 40 -1.34 13.13 -13.09
C LEU A 40 -0.62 14.14 -14.00
N SER A 41 0.19 15.00 -13.38
CA SER A 41 1.08 15.91 -14.10
C SER A 41 2.04 15.16 -15.03
N ALA A 42 2.54 15.81 -16.08
CA ALA A 42 3.55 15.19 -16.95
C ALA A 42 4.80 14.79 -16.15
N ALA A 43 5.23 15.63 -15.21
CA ALA A 43 6.36 15.35 -14.33
C ALA A 43 6.06 14.20 -13.35
N GLY A 44 4.83 14.10 -12.85
CA GLY A 44 4.38 12.98 -12.02
C GLY A 44 4.40 11.65 -12.78
N LYS A 45 3.94 11.63 -14.04
CA LYS A 45 4.02 10.46 -14.92
C LYS A 45 5.46 10.02 -15.17
N GLU A 46 6.33 10.96 -15.53
CA GLU A 46 7.77 10.70 -15.69
C GLU A 46 8.39 10.13 -14.41
N ARG A 47 7.98 10.64 -13.25
CA ARG A 47 8.44 10.12 -11.95
C ARG A 47 8.01 8.67 -11.73
N LEU A 48 6.77 8.31 -12.08
CA LEU A 48 6.30 6.92 -12.00
C LEU A 48 7.12 5.99 -12.91
N GLU A 49 7.40 6.40 -14.13
CA GLU A 49 8.24 5.63 -15.06
C GLU A 49 9.67 5.45 -14.53
N HIS A 50 10.26 6.48 -13.93
CA HIS A 50 11.58 6.41 -13.30
C HIS A 50 11.68 5.40 -12.15
N VAL A 51 10.59 5.17 -11.42
CA VAL A 51 10.54 4.14 -10.38
C VAL A 51 10.06 2.78 -10.88
N GLY A 52 10.01 2.58 -12.20
CA GLY A 52 9.76 1.30 -12.84
C GLY A 52 8.28 0.98 -13.07
N ILE A 53 7.39 1.95 -12.94
CA ILE A 53 5.96 1.79 -13.26
C ILE A 53 5.75 1.96 -14.76
N ASP A 54 5.19 0.95 -15.38
CA ASP A 54 4.81 0.93 -16.79
C ASP A 54 3.36 1.41 -16.90
N LEU A 55 3.15 2.66 -17.30
CA LEU A 55 1.83 3.27 -17.40
C LEU A 55 0.96 2.61 -18.50
N GLU A 56 1.59 2.07 -19.55
CA GLU A 56 0.91 1.31 -20.60
C GLU A 56 0.61 -0.13 -20.20
N ARG A 57 1.27 -0.63 -19.15
CA ARG A 57 1.06 -1.98 -18.57
C ARG A 57 1.32 -3.13 -19.54
N GLU A 58 2.08 -2.92 -20.62
CA GLU A 58 2.29 -3.93 -21.65
C GLU A 58 2.92 -5.21 -21.09
N ASN A 59 3.93 -5.05 -20.23
CA ASN A 59 4.71 -6.14 -19.64
C ASN A 59 4.38 -6.37 -18.16
N ARG A 60 3.14 -6.16 -17.74
CA ARG A 60 2.67 -6.36 -16.36
C ARG A 60 1.52 -7.36 -16.31
N SER A 61 1.49 -8.16 -15.25
CA SER A 61 0.37 -9.07 -14.96
C SER A 61 -0.80 -8.34 -14.30
N ALA A 62 -0.46 -7.36 -13.47
CA ALA A 62 -1.42 -6.54 -12.75
C ALA A 62 -0.78 -5.20 -12.36
N SER A 63 -1.61 -4.23 -12.02
CA SER A 63 -1.19 -2.90 -11.61
C SER A 63 -2.04 -2.38 -10.46
N PHE A 64 -1.37 -1.91 -9.42
CA PHE A 64 -1.96 -1.15 -8.33
C PHE A 64 -1.27 0.21 -8.23
N ILE A 65 -2.05 1.27 -8.28
CA ILE A 65 -1.54 2.63 -8.07
C ILE A 65 -2.44 3.33 -7.06
N GLN A 66 -1.84 3.86 -6.02
CA GLN A 66 -2.49 4.69 -5.02
C GLN A 66 -1.84 6.07 -5.04
N VAL A 67 -2.65 7.11 -5.16
CA VAL A 67 -2.23 8.52 -5.02
C VAL A 67 -2.74 9.02 -3.68
N ASP A 68 -1.84 9.56 -2.88
CA ASP A 68 -2.12 9.95 -1.50
C ASP A 68 -2.76 8.80 -0.72
N ASN A 69 -3.98 8.99 -0.23
CA ASN A 69 -4.69 7.94 0.49
C ASN A 69 -5.81 7.27 -0.36
N ALA A 70 -5.83 7.49 -1.68
CA ALA A 70 -6.85 6.92 -2.57
C ALA A 70 -6.26 5.98 -3.62
N PRO A 71 -6.68 4.71 -3.71
CA PRO A 71 -6.32 3.84 -4.81
C PRO A 71 -7.02 4.32 -6.09
N ILE A 72 -6.24 4.59 -7.14
CA ILE A 72 -6.74 5.02 -8.44
C ILE A 72 -6.68 3.91 -9.50
N GLU A 73 -5.95 2.84 -9.21
CA GLU A 73 -5.84 1.67 -10.08
C GLU A 73 -5.67 0.39 -9.24
N ALA A 74 -6.43 -0.62 -9.54
CA ALA A 74 -6.29 -1.98 -9.00
C ALA A 74 -6.77 -2.98 -10.06
N GLU A 75 -5.95 -3.23 -11.07
CA GLU A 75 -6.33 -3.99 -12.24
C GLU A 75 -5.47 -5.25 -12.41
N VAL A 76 -6.10 -6.34 -12.79
CA VAL A 76 -5.45 -7.61 -13.13
C VAL A 76 -5.74 -7.91 -14.59
N LYS A 77 -4.72 -8.28 -15.39
CA LYS A 77 -4.95 -8.75 -16.76
C LYS A 77 -5.90 -9.95 -16.76
N ALA A 78 -6.79 -9.98 -17.72
CA ALA A 78 -7.86 -10.97 -17.81
C ALA A 78 -7.35 -12.41 -17.63
N GLN A 79 -8.12 -13.23 -16.89
CA GLN A 79 -7.92 -14.66 -16.68
C GLN A 79 -6.68 -15.08 -15.88
N LEU A 80 -5.95 -14.17 -15.25
CA LEU A 80 -4.86 -14.56 -14.36
C LEU A 80 -5.41 -15.02 -13.00
N PRO A 81 -4.83 -16.07 -12.40
CA PRO A 81 -5.21 -16.59 -11.08
C PRO A 81 -4.58 -15.74 -9.95
N LEU A 82 -4.73 -14.45 -10.05
CA LEU A 82 -4.17 -13.42 -9.16
C LEU A 82 -5.31 -12.56 -8.64
N GLU A 83 -5.31 -12.33 -7.35
CA GLU A 83 -6.24 -11.42 -6.68
C GLU A 83 -5.48 -10.15 -6.30
N LEU A 84 -5.98 -9.00 -6.73
CA LEU A 84 -5.46 -7.67 -6.42
C LEU A 84 -6.61 -6.76 -6.10
N MET A 85 -6.55 -6.08 -4.96
CA MET A 85 -7.50 -5.08 -4.54
C MET A 85 -6.92 -4.22 -3.41
N ASN A 86 -7.61 -3.17 -3.07
CA ASN A 86 -7.33 -2.39 -1.86
C ASN A 86 -7.60 -3.24 -0.60
N THR A 87 -6.84 -3.02 0.48
CA THR A 87 -6.93 -3.81 1.72
C THR A 87 -8.31 -3.74 2.37
N GLY A 88 -8.99 -2.58 2.34
CA GLY A 88 -10.35 -2.46 2.84
C GLY A 88 -11.36 -3.28 2.05
N ALA A 89 -11.21 -3.34 0.72
CA ALA A 89 -12.03 -4.22 -0.12
C ALA A 89 -11.76 -5.71 0.17
N ALA A 90 -10.50 -6.07 0.42
CA ALA A 90 -10.12 -7.42 0.80
C ALA A 90 -10.72 -7.83 2.16
N ALA A 91 -10.74 -6.93 3.13
CA ALA A 91 -11.35 -7.16 4.44
C ALA A 91 -12.86 -7.44 4.35
N LYS A 92 -13.54 -6.77 3.43
CA LYS A 92 -14.98 -7.00 3.16
C LYS A 92 -15.23 -8.32 2.42
N LYS A 93 -14.35 -8.63 1.44
CA LYS A 93 -14.52 -9.82 0.57
C LYS A 93 -14.04 -11.12 1.22
N TYR A 94 -12.96 -11.05 2.00
CA TYR A 94 -12.29 -12.20 2.60
C TYR A 94 -12.01 -11.99 4.10
N PRO A 95 -13.04 -11.76 4.93
CA PRO A 95 -12.84 -11.34 6.32
C PRO A 95 -12.01 -12.34 7.14
N GLU A 96 -12.23 -13.65 6.98
CA GLU A 96 -11.49 -14.67 7.72
C GLU A 96 -10.03 -14.80 7.25
N LEU A 97 -9.79 -14.60 5.95
CA LEU A 97 -8.44 -14.63 5.40
C LEU A 97 -7.65 -13.41 5.87
N VAL A 98 -8.24 -12.22 5.76
CA VAL A 98 -7.61 -10.98 6.21
C VAL A 98 -7.33 -11.06 7.72
N LYS A 99 -8.29 -11.47 8.55
CA LYS A 99 -8.10 -11.65 9.99
C LYS A 99 -6.92 -12.56 10.34
N LYS A 100 -6.66 -13.60 9.54
CA LYS A 100 -5.54 -14.53 9.75
C LYS A 100 -4.18 -13.85 9.55
N TYR A 101 -4.09 -12.91 8.61
CA TYR A 101 -2.83 -12.31 8.19
C TYR A 101 -2.66 -10.83 8.62
N TRP A 102 -3.73 -10.18 9.12
CA TRP A 102 -3.74 -8.76 9.47
C TRP A 102 -2.94 -8.49 10.74
N TRP A 103 -1.90 -7.67 10.62
CA TRP A 103 -0.99 -7.33 11.72
C TRP A 103 -0.41 -8.56 12.45
N ASN A 104 -0.11 -9.62 11.70
CA ASN A 104 0.38 -10.87 12.27
C ASN A 104 1.92 -10.98 12.22
N ALA A 105 2.57 -10.48 11.18
CA ALA A 105 4.02 -10.42 11.08
C ALA A 105 4.59 -9.14 11.71
N VAL A 106 3.86 -8.03 11.62
CA VAL A 106 4.21 -6.74 12.23
C VAL A 106 3.20 -6.43 13.33
N LYS A 107 3.68 -6.01 14.51
CA LYS A 107 2.77 -5.61 15.61
C LYS A 107 2.28 -4.18 15.38
N ALA A 108 0.98 -4.00 15.37
CA ALA A 108 0.33 -2.71 15.18
C ALA A 108 0.67 -1.68 16.28
N ASP A 109 1.03 -2.14 17.48
CA ASP A 109 1.36 -1.30 18.64
C ASP A 109 2.87 -1.14 18.85
N THR A 110 3.69 -1.38 17.84
CA THR A 110 5.16 -1.27 17.92
C THR A 110 5.58 0.17 18.25
N ASP A 111 5.11 1.13 17.46
CA ASP A 111 5.40 2.55 17.60
C ASP A 111 4.25 3.42 17.07
N LYS A 112 4.46 4.74 17.03
CA LYS A 112 3.45 5.67 16.53
C LYS A 112 3.11 5.48 15.04
N TYR A 113 4.04 5.01 14.22
CA TYR A 113 3.81 4.82 12.78
C TYR A 113 2.91 3.61 12.52
N THR A 114 3.22 2.49 13.15
CA THR A 114 2.38 1.29 13.06
C THR A 114 1.00 1.53 13.65
N ALA A 115 0.93 2.20 14.81
CA ALA A 115 -0.33 2.53 15.46
C ALA A 115 -1.19 3.48 14.63
N LYS A 116 -0.60 4.55 14.06
CA LYS A 116 -1.31 5.49 13.19
C LYS A 116 -1.87 4.80 11.96
N THR A 117 -1.11 3.88 11.35
CA THR A 117 -1.56 3.09 10.20
C THR A 117 -2.67 2.11 10.57
N ALA A 118 -2.58 1.47 11.75
CA ALA A 118 -3.56 0.47 12.19
C ALA A 118 -4.93 1.06 12.56
N LEU A 119 -4.98 2.32 12.97
CA LEU A 119 -6.23 3.01 13.31
C LEU A 119 -7.09 3.30 12.07
N GLU A 120 -6.48 3.31 10.88
CA GLU A 120 -7.18 3.52 9.60
C GLU A 120 -6.86 2.37 8.64
N GLN A 121 -7.72 1.39 8.62
CA GLN A 121 -7.45 0.05 8.08
C GLN A 121 -7.70 -0.12 6.57
N GLU A 122 -8.02 0.92 5.80
CA GLU A 122 -8.50 0.76 4.43
C GLU A 122 -7.45 1.04 3.34
N GLN A 123 -6.21 1.40 3.71
CA GLN A 123 -5.19 1.86 2.80
C GLN A 123 -4.15 0.78 2.48
N GLY A 124 -3.69 0.75 1.23
CA GLY A 124 -2.71 -0.21 0.73
C GLY A 124 -3.31 -1.29 -0.17
N TYR A 125 -2.48 -2.24 -0.60
CA TYR A 125 -2.89 -3.31 -1.49
C TYR A 125 -2.93 -4.68 -0.80
N PHE A 126 -3.90 -5.47 -1.22
CA PHE A 126 -3.98 -6.90 -0.96
C PHE A 126 -3.69 -7.65 -2.25
N ILE A 127 -2.69 -8.53 -2.20
CA ILE A 127 -2.29 -9.41 -3.30
C ILE A 127 -2.36 -10.85 -2.83
N ARG A 128 -2.98 -11.73 -3.64
CA ARG A 128 -2.99 -13.16 -3.37
C ARG A 128 -2.80 -13.96 -4.64
N VAL A 129 -1.85 -14.90 -4.59
CA VAL A 129 -1.68 -15.93 -5.62
C VAL A 129 -1.98 -17.27 -4.99
N LYS A 130 -2.94 -18.01 -5.57
CA LYS A 130 -3.40 -19.30 -5.05
C LYS A 130 -2.35 -20.40 -5.27
N ALA A 131 -2.42 -21.46 -4.46
CA ALA A 131 -1.49 -22.56 -4.48
C ALA A 131 -1.20 -23.12 -5.89
N GLY A 132 0.07 -23.35 -6.17
CA GLY A 132 0.56 -23.90 -7.43
C GLY A 132 0.48 -22.98 -8.65
N GLN A 133 0.03 -21.74 -8.51
CA GLN A 133 -0.11 -20.80 -9.62
C GLN A 133 1.19 -20.01 -9.84
N LYS A 134 1.57 -19.85 -11.10
CA LYS A 134 2.78 -19.11 -11.48
C LYS A 134 2.42 -17.91 -12.35
N ILE A 135 2.77 -16.72 -11.86
CA ILE A 135 2.51 -15.46 -12.57
C ILE A 135 3.80 -15.03 -13.25
N ALA A 136 3.85 -15.22 -14.57
CA ALA A 136 5.08 -15.03 -15.36
C ALA A 136 5.51 -13.56 -15.48
N ALA A 137 4.58 -12.66 -15.81
CA ALA A 137 4.87 -11.23 -15.88
C ALA A 137 4.77 -10.60 -14.49
N PRO A 138 5.61 -9.61 -14.14
CA PRO A 138 5.55 -8.98 -12.84
C PRO A 138 4.25 -8.21 -12.62
N LEU A 139 3.76 -8.20 -11.38
CA LEU A 139 2.81 -7.24 -10.89
C LEU A 139 3.55 -5.94 -10.54
N GLN A 140 2.97 -4.79 -10.84
CA GLN A 140 3.48 -3.53 -10.33
C GLN A 140 2.56 -2.96 -9.25
N ALA A 141 3.16 -2.34 -8.22
CA ALA A 141 2.44 -1.65 -7.17
C ALA A 141 3.17 -0.34 -6.83
N CYS A 142 2.47 0.78 -6.89
CA CYS A 142 3.02 2.08 -6.59
C CYS A 142 2.15 2.83 -5.60
N VAL A 143 2.79 3.49 -4.65
CA VAL A 143 2.19 4.50 -3.79
C VAL A 143 2.86 5.84 -4.07
N PHE A 144 2.06 6.84 -4.38
CA PHE A 144 2.49 8.13 -4.90
C PHE A 144 1.95 9.25 -4.03
N ILE A 145 2.80 10.18 -3.59
CA ILE A 145 2.36 11.40 -2.91
C ILE A 145 2.16 12.48 -3.96
N GLY A 146 0.92 12.92 -4.11
CA GLY A 146 0.51 13.92 -5.10
C GLY A 146 0.39 15.33 -4.55
N HIS A 147 0.29 15.50 -3.22
CA HIS A 147 0.01 16.78 -2.58
C HIS A 147 1.02 17.12 -1.49
N GLU A 148 1.25 18.43 -1.32
CA GLU A 148 2.13 18.97 -0.28
C GLU A 148 1.60 18.63 1.12
N GLU A 149 2.52 18.37 2.05
CA GLU A 149 2.26 18.03 3.44
C GLU A 149 1.37 16.79 3.65
N GLN A 150 1.23 15.92 2.64
CA GLN A 150 0.42 14.69 2.72
C GLN A 150 1.06 13.67 3.66
N LEU A 151 0.25 13.10 4.55
CA LEU A 151 0.54 11.88 5.30
C LEU A 151 -0.11 10.70 4.60
N GLN A 152 0.68 9.94 3.85
CA GLN A 152 0.25 8.71 3.21
C GLN A 152 0.57 7.51 4.11
N ARG A 153 -0.43 6.67 4.35
CA ARG A 153 -0.31 5.47 5.18
C ARG A 153 -0.83 4.27 4.42
N VAL A 154 -0.06 3.20 4.38
CA VAL A 154 -0.49 1.96 3.73
C VAL A 154 -0.13 0.74 4.56
N HIS A 155 -1.04 -0.23 4.60
CA HIS A 155 -0.81 -1.57 5.11
C HIS A 155 -1.04 -2.57 3.97
N ASN A 156 0.04 -3.10 3.45
CA ASN A 156 0.05 -4.01 2.31
C ASN A 156 0.11 -5.45 2.79
N ILE A 157 -0.68 -6.32 2.18
CA ILE A 157 -0.69 -7.76 2.48
C ILE A 157 -0.46 -8.52 1.19
N VAL A 158 0.58 -9.34 1.17
CA VAL A 158 0.93 -10.21 0.04
C VAL A 158 0.93 -11.66 0.49
N ILE A 159 0.08 -12.48 -0.11
CA ILE A 159 -0.06 -13.91 0.17
C ILE A 159 0.31 -14.67 -1.11
N VAL A 160 1.40 -15.42 -1.05
CA VAL A 160 1.81 -16.36 -2.10
C VAL A 160 1.67 -17.74 -1.52
N GLU A 161 0.63 -18.49 -1.93
CA GLU A 161 0.32 -19.80 -1.36
C GLU A 161 1.32 -20.87 -1.82
N GLU A 162 1.28 -22.05 -1.21
CA GLU A 162 2.24 -23.16 -1.43
C GLU A 162 2.45 -23.47 -2.93
N GLY A 163 3.70 -23.45 -3.38
CA GLY A 163 4.09 -23.71 -4.77
C GLY A 163 3.71 -22.62 -5.76
N ALA A 164 3.18 -21.48 -5.29
CA ALA A 164 2.89 -20.34 -6.16
C ALA A 164 4.14 -19.48 -6.37
N GLU A 165 4.16 -18.73 -7.49
CA GLU A 165 5.25 -17.82 -7.84
C GLU A 165 4.69 -16.45 -8.27
N LEU A 166 5.26 -15.37 -7.76
CA LEU A 166 4.92 -14.00 -8.12
C LEU A 166 6.17 -13.12 -8.12
N ASN A 167 6.32 -12.31 -9.15
CA ASN A 167 7.29 -11.22 -9.17
C ASN A 167 6.55 -9.89 -8.97
N ILE A 168 7.04 -9.05 -8.06
CA ILE A 168 6.47 -7.74 -7.76
C ILE A 168 7.52 -6.67 -8.03
N ILE A 169 7.14 -5.63 -8.78
CA ILE A 169 7.86 -4.37 -8.87
C ILE A 169 7.08 -3.39 -8.00
N SER A 170 7.66 -2.97 -6.89
CA SER A 170 7.02 -1.97 -6.03
C SER A 170 7.86 -0.71 -5.96
N GLY A 171 7.20 0.43 -5.96
CA GLY A 171 7.84 1.73 -5.89
C GLY A 171 7.05 2.73 -5.07
N CYS A 172 7.78 3.67 -4.46
CA CYS A 172 7.21 4.85 -3.84
C CYS A 172 7.77 6.08 -4.56
N ALA A 173 6.93 7.05 -4.84
CA ALA A 173 7.35 8.29 -5.46
C ALA A 173 6.50 9.47 -4.95
N SER A 174 6.93 10.68 -5.26
CA SER A 174 6.13 11.89 -5.07
C SER A 174 6.15 12.74 -6.33
N ASP A 175 5.11 13.53 -6.53
CA ASP A 175 5.13 14.56 -7.55
C ASP A 175 6.30 15.52 -7.30
N PRO A 176 7.03 15.93 -8.33
CA PRO A 176 8.16 16.86 -8.17
C PRO A 176 7.81 18.21 -7.55
N SER A 177 6.54 18.60 -7.52
CA SER A 177 6.05 19.80 -6.84
C SER A 177 5.90 19.63 -5.33
N VAL A 178 5.94 18.40 -4.82
CA VAL A 178 5.84 18.10 -3.38
C VAL A 178 7.23 18.25 -2.74
N GLU A 179 7.37 19.24 -1.88
CA GLU A 179 8.61 19.46 -1.10
C GLU A 179 8.61 18.68 0.20
N LYS A 180 7.44 18.50 0.82
CA LYS A 180 7.25 17.79 2.08
C LYS A 180 6.10 16.81 2.00
N GLY A 181 6.36 15.59 2.38
CA GLY A 181 5.36 14.53 2.52
C GLY A 181 5.91 13.41 3.37
N VAL A 182 5.04 12.63 3.97
CA VAL A 182 5.40 11.45 4.76
C VAL A 182 4.69 10.24 4.20
N HIS A 183 5.48 9.21 3.89
CA HIS A 183 4.97 7.89 3.55
C HIS A 183 5.25 6.92 4.70
N ILE A 184 4.20 6.32 5.25
CA ILE A 184 4.27 5.21 6.19
C ILE A 184 3.81 3.95 5.48
N GLY A 185 4.76 3.06 5.16
CA GLY A 185 4.49 1.81 4.47
C GLY A 185 4.77 0.61 5.37
N ILE A 186 3.74 -0.15 5.70
CA ILE A 186 3.84 -1.46 6.36
C ILE A 186 3.48 -2.52 5.33
N SER A 187 4.34 -3.52 5.16
CA SER A 187 4.10 -4.60 4.21
C SER A 187 4.36 -5.95 4.87
N GLU A 188 3.38 -6.82 4.81
CA GLU A 188 3.44 -8.17 5.35
C GLU A 188 3.39 -9.17 4.19
N PHE A 189 4.45 -9.97 4.07
CA PHE A 189 4.58 -11.01 3.05
C PHE A 189 4.47 -12.39 3.68
N TYR A 190 3.52 -13.17 3.19
CA TYR A 190 3.27 -14.54 3.63
C TYR A 190 3.57 -15.50 2.49
N VAL A 191 4.73 -16.14 2.59
CA VAL A 191 5.26 -17.10 1.62
C VAL A 191 5.63 -18.34 2.40
N PRO A 192 4.94 -19.48 2.23
CA PRO A 192 5.22 -20.72 2.93
C PRO A 192 6.51 -21.41 2.41
#